data_ac12890e6683d0b123174af8cc13d2fa
#
_entry.id   ac12890e6683d0b123174af8cc13d2fa
#
_cell.length_a   1.000
_cell.length_b   1.000
_cell.length_c   1.000
_cell.angle_alpha   90.00
_cell.angle_beta   90.00
_cell.angle_gamma   90.00
#
_symmetry.space_group_name_H-M   'P 1'
#
loop_
_entity.id
_entity.type
_entity.pdbx_description
1 polymer ?
#
loop_
_entity_poly.entity_id
_entity_poly.type
_entity_poly.pdbx_seq_one_letter_code
_entity_poly.pdbx_strand_id
1 'polypeptide(L)'
;MPAFLHPCRPTFIALMSAGLALGQGSTTKKSPNSPSGVSKPVMVAAVTTQVAAAGVATSSSAKTRVSPQRLSPPTASLPQLPRILIPQTPMPQMGHARYPWKLDIVATVFWVGEQPTPNNPTPNHMSSWDKEWMTNFGGFDDPDRVNRTDHFTPIGFTPKQNPFYVALPYNDLVDHTTTKSSAKARIPWFKQKFIREGKSVLKGFWLAIRHGNRVCYAQWEDCGPFETDDVDYVFGSARPRNTNNHGAGIDVSPAVRDYLGMSSMSRCDWRFVDLGEVPAGPWRNWGANNPFVQRQQDDQVRSKSDISNRLEELRRMRDEYFKQNGNSQIRNR
;
A
#
# COMPACT_ATOMS: atom_id res chain seq x y z
N MET A 1 -32.00 -30.38 50.40
CA MET A 1 -31.82 -31.53 49.55
C MET A 1 -31.49 -30.97 48.16
N PRO A 2 -30.29 -31.14 47.66
CA PRO A 2 -29.85 -30.59 46.37
C PRO A 2 -30.05 -31.63 45.25
N ALA A 3 -30.55 -31.17 44.13
CA ALA A 3 -30.67 -31.96 42.92
C ALA A 3 -29.38 -31.81 42.05
N PHE A 4 -28.75 -32.93 41.76
CA PHE A 4 -27.59 -33.07 40.87
C PHE A 4 -28.04 -32.95 39.42
N LEU A 5 -27.39 -32.07 38.65
CA LEU A 5 -27.43 -32.05 37.20
C LEU A 5 -26.08 -32.46 36.67
N HIS A 6 -26.06 -33.55 35.89
CA HIS A 6 -24.90 -34.08 35.17
C HIS A 6 -24.60 -33.28 33.89
N PRO A 7 -23.32 -33.16 33.49
CA PRO A 7 -22.98 -32.54 32.22
C PRO A 7 -23.04 -33.53 31.08
N CYS A 8 -23.75 -33.19 30.00
CA CYS A 8 -23.72 -33.87 28.71
C CYS A 8 -22.37 -33.65 28.00
N ARG A 9 -21.69 -34.75 27.68
CA ARG A 9 -20.57 -34.79 26.74
C ARG A 9 -21.06 -34.88 25.30
N PRO A 10 -20.52 -34.18 24.33
CA PRO A 10 -20.76 -34.47 22.91
C PRO A 10 -19.85 -35.61 22.43
N THR A 11 -20.46 -36.59 21.80
CA THR A 11 -19.88 -37.77 21.19
C THR A 11 -19.30 -37.38 19.84
N PHE A 12 -17.98 -37.63 19.68
CA PHE A 12 -17.34 -37.57 18.34
C PHE A 12 -17.70 -38.82 17.54
N ILE A 13 -18.35 -38.64 16.40
CA ILE A 13 -18.51 -39.70 15.39
C ILE A 13 -17.38 -39.54 14.36
N ALA A 14 -16.45 -40.46 14.39
CA ALA A 14 -15.43 -40.66 13.37
C ALA A 14 -16.05 -41.53 12.25
N LEU A 15 -16.22 -40.99 11.04
CA LEU A 15 -16.49 -41.79 9.85
C LEU A 15 -15.17 -42.23 9.22
N MET A 16 -14.87 -43.52 9.37
CA MET A 16 -13.88 -44.22 8.57
C MET A 16 -14.55 -44.68 7.27
N SER A 17 -14.02 -44.25 6.12
CA SER A 17 -14.36 -44.86 4.81
C SER A 17 -13.17 -45.73 4.40
N ALA A 18 -13.46 -47.02 4.32
CA ALA A 18 -12.54 -48.06 3.89
C ALA A 18 -12.33 -48.01 2.36
N GLY A 19 -11.07 -48.15 1.97
CA GLY A 19 -10.69 -48.30 0.58
C GLY A 19 -10.93 -49.70 0.06
N LEU A 20 -11.21 -49.84 -1.22
CA LEU A 20 -11.16 -51.10 -1.96
C LEU A 20 -10.11 -50.95 -3.06
N ALA A 21 -9.05 -51.76 -2.97
CA ALA A 21 -8.06 -51.96 -4.01
C ALA A 21 -8.38 -53.21 -4.84
N LEU A 22 -8.31 -53.10 -6.15
CA LEU A 22 -8.16 -54.16 -7.16
C LEU A 22 -7.61 -53.46 -8.40
N GLY A 23 -6.53 -53.76 -9.05
CA GLY A 23 -5.83 -55.01 -9.30
C GLY A 23 -5.33 -54.96 -10.75
N GLN A 24 -4.04 -54.98 -10.91
CA GLN A 24 -3.21 -55.55 -11.99
C GLN A 24 -3.53 -55.25 -13.48
N GLY A 25 -2.50 -54.82 -14.20
CA GLY A 25 -2.44 -54.86 -15.66
C GLY A 25 -1.08 -54.32 -16.16
N SER A 26 -0.03 -55.15 -16.11
CA SER A 26 1.29 -54.94 -16.73
C SER A 26 1.21 -55.10 -18.23
N THR A 27 1.72 -54.17 -19.03
CA THR A 27 2.41 -54.48 -20.31
C THR A 27 3.48 -53.47 -20.64
N THR A 28 4.67 -53.96 -20.74
CA THR A 28 5.89 -53.36 -21.28
C THR A 28 5.80 -53.05 -22.76
N LYS A 29 6.27 -51.89 -23.21
CA LYS A 29 6.93 -51.73 -24.53
C LYS A 29 7.91 -50.55 -24.56
N LYS A 30 9.12 -50.97 -24.79
CA LYS A 30 10.36 -50.41 -25.35
C LYS A 30 10.29 -49.03 -26.02
N SER A 31 11.33 -48.24 -25.64
CA SER A 31 11.93 -47.13 -26.41
C SER A 31 12.35 -47.49 -27.84
N PRO A 32 12.55 -46.53 -28.72
CA PRO A 32 13.91 -46.05 -28.90
C PRO A 32 14.13 -44.54 -29.24
N ASN A 33 15.36 -44.13 -28.91
CA ASN A 33 16.22 -43.15 -29.58
C ASN A 33 15.97 -41.67 -29.43
N SER A 34 16.91 -41.08 -28.68
CA SER A 34 17.41 -39.70 -28.83
C SER A 34 18.07 -39.47 -30.20
N PRO A 35 18.18 -38.21 -30.61
CA PRO A 35 19.53 -37.68 -30.67
C PRO A 35 19.72 -36.32 -29.97
N SER A 36 20.87 -36.25 -29.35
CA SER A 36 21.60 -35.08 -28.86
C SER A 36 21.71 -33.93 -29.85
N GLY A 37 21.34 -32.74 -29.40
CA GLY A 37 21.64 -31.47 -30.05
C GLY A 37 22.20 -30.50 -29.02
N VAL A 38 23.52 -30.48 -28.91
CA VAL A 38 24.30 -29.49 -28.13
C VAL A 38 24.25 -28.16 -28.86
N SER A 39 23.62 -27.15 -28.30
CA SER A 39 23.75 -25.76 -28.75
C SER A 39 24.62 -25.00 -27.76
N LYS A 40 25.78 -24.59 -28.24
CA LYS A 40 26.76 -23.75 -27.54
C LYS A 40 26.22 -22.34 -27.32
N PRO A 41 26.62 -21.64 -26.24
CA PRO A 41 26.27 -20.24 -26.04
C PRO A 41 27.10 -19.35 -26.98
N VAL A 42 26.41 -18.44 -27.64
CA VAL A 42 27.02 -17.38 -28.45
C VAL A 42 27.50 -16.27 -27.51
N MET A 43 28.80 -16.11 -27.42
CA MET A 43 29.44 -14.93 -26.82
C MET A 43 29.27 -13.74 -27.75
N VAL A 44 28.61 -12.70 -27.28
CA VAL A 44 28.62 -11.37 -27.94
C VAL A 44 29.82 -10.60 -27.39
N ALA A 45 30.78 -10.33 -28.24
CA ALA A 45 31.97 -9.55 -27.95
C ALA A 45 31.65 -8.07 -27.78
N ALA A 46 32.10 -7.51 -26.67
CA ALA A 46 32.09 -6.06 -26.45
C ALA A 46 33.14 -5.39 -27.31
N VAL A 47 32.71 -4.48 -28.16
CA VAL A 47 33.60 -3.61 -28.95
C VAL A 47 33.97 -2.40 -28.09
N THR A 48 35.24 -2.37 -27.67
CA THR A 48 35.84 -1.22 -26.99
C THR A 48 36.46 -0.32 -28.03
N THR A 49 35.90 0.86 -28.25
CA THR A 49 36.50 1.87 -29.14
C THR A 49 37.46 2.72 -28.29
N GLN A 50 38.74 2.50 -28.50
CA GLN A 50 39.83 3.41 -28.07
C GLN A 50 39.91 4.60 -29.00
N VAL A 51 39.78 5.80 -28.49
CA VAL A 51 40.12 7.05 -29.17
C VAL A 51 41.55 7.42 -28.79
N ALA A 52 42.43 7.38 -29.78
CA ALA A 52 43.83 7.75 -29.66
C ALA A 52 43.98 9.28 -29.58
N ALA A 53 44.70 9.75 -28.58
CA ALA A 53 45.15 11.13 -28.47
C ALA A 53 46.38 11.36 -29.35
N ALA A 54 46.24 12.25 -30.33
CA ALA A 54 47.38 12.74 -31.11
C ALA A 54 47.93 14.01 -30.47
N GLY A 55 49.14 13.95 -29.99
CA GLY A 55 49.92 15.09 -29.53
C GLY A 55 50.41 15.93 -30.71
N VAL A 56 50.34 17.25 -30.60
CA VAL A 56 51.02 18.18 -31.49
C VAL A 56 51.92 19.10 -30.65
N ALA A 57 53.14 19.14 -31.10
CA ALA A 57 54.29 19.80 -30.49
C ALA A 57 54.22 21.34 -30.57
N THR A 58 54.84 21.91 -29.58
CA THR A 58 55.16 23.33 -29.38
C THR A 58 56.01 23.98 -30.45
N SER A 59 55.66 25.16 -30.90
CA SER A 59 56.68 26.13 -31.36
C SER A 59 56.42 27.52 -30.75
N SER A 60 57.39 27.98 -30.01
CA SER A 60 57.47 29.29 -29.38
C SER A 60 57.73 30.37 -30.46
N SER A 61 56.97 31.46 -30.40
CA SER A 61 57.44 32.74 -30.98
C SER A 61 56.94 33.89 -30.14
N ALA A 62 57.88 34.60 -29.56
CA ALA A 62 57.66 35.79 -28.81
C ALA A 62 57.31 36.98 -29.70
N LYS A 63 56.24 37.71 -29.41
CA LYS A 63 56.10 39.10 -29.86
C LYS A 63 55.14 39.89 -28.95
N THR A 64 55.72 40.88 -28.31
CA THR A 64 55.28 42.25 -28.02
C THR A 64 53.86 42.44 -27.45
N ARG A 65 53.91 42.84 -26.20
CA ARG A 65 52.82 43.28 -25.33
C ARG A 65 52.28 44.63 -25.80
N VAL A 66 51.02 44.63 -26.28
CA VAL A 66 50.20 45.84 -26.38
C VAL A 66 48.97 45.58 -25.54
N SER A 67 48.77 46.37 -24.47
CA SER A 67 47.60 46.30 -23.63
C SER A 67 46.38 46.90 -24.34
N PRO A 68 45.29 46.18 -24.53
CA PRO A 68 44.03 46.79 -24.94
C PRO A 68 43.27 47.24 -23.68
N GLN A 69 42.88 48.51 -23.66
CA GLN A 69 41.92 49.07 -22.72
C GLN A 69 40.67 48.25 -22.70
N ARG A 70 40.29 47.79 -21.50
CA ARG A 70 39.05 47.05 -21.23
C ARG A 70 37.90 48.05 -21.28
N LEU A 71 37.17 48.09 -22.39
CA LEU A 71 35.86 48.70 -22.46
C LEU A 71 34.88 47.77 -21.71
N SER A 72 34.34 48.25 -20.57
CA SER A 72 33.29 47.58 -19.85
C SER A 72 32.03 47.52 -20.71
N PRO A 73 31.41 46.36 -20.92
CA PRO A 73 30.12 46.30 -21.62
C PRO A 73 29.05 46.98 -20.73
N PRO A 74 28.06 47.64 -21.36
CA PRO A 74 26.96 48.23 -20.61
C PRO A 74 26.20 47.11 -19.88
N THR A 75 26.03 47.27 -18.58
CA THR A 75 25.23 46.38 -17.72
C THR A 75 23.75 46.59 -18.11
N ALA A 76 23.28 45.87 -19.11
CA ALA A 76 21.86 45.73 -19.34
C ALA A 76 21.29 44.85 -18.19
N SER A 77 20.59 45.48 -17.25
CA SER A 77 19.81 44.79 -16.24
C SER A 77 18.72 43.99 -16.96
N LEU A 78 18.88 42.65 -16.98
CA LEU A 78 17.82 41.76 -17.42
C LEU A 78 16.58 41.98 -16.54
N PRO A 79 15.38 42.06 -17.10
CA PRO A 79 14.15 42.16 -16.33
C PRO A 79 14.11 40.94 -15.40
N GLN A 80 14.00 41.19 -14.09
CA GLN A 80 13.84 40.12 -13.11
C GLN A 80 12.50 39.47 -13.37
N LEU A 81 12.53 38.22 -13.83
CA LEU A 81 11.34 37.38 -13.89
C LEU A 81 10.70 37.33 -12.49
N PRO A 82 9.37 37.42 -12.39
CA PRO A 82 8.68 37.35 -11.12
C PRO A 82 9.10 36.06 -10.43
N ARG A 83 9.65 36.18 -9.23
CA ARG A 83 10.03 35.05 -8.39
C ARG A 83 8.75 34.32 -8.02
N ILE A 84 8.46 33.19 -8.66
CA ILE A 84 7.37 32.33 -8.24
C ILE A 84 7.73 31.87 -6.82
N LEU A 85 7.08 32.46 -5.83
CA LEU A 85 7.11 31.96 -4.46
C LEU A 85 6.34 30.64 -4.49
N ILE A 86 7.05 29.53 -4.68
CA ILE A 86 6.51 28.20 -4.38
C ILE A 86 6.20 28.24 -2.89
N PRO A 87 4.92 28.10 -2.47
CA PRO A 87 4.60 28.00 -1.07
C PRO A 87 5.43 26.85 -0.50
N GLN A 88 6.37 27.15 0.36
CA GLN A 88 7.05 26.12 1.13
C GLN A 88 5.97 25.52 2.03
N THR A 89 5.50 24.33 1.68
CA THR A 89 4.68 23.55 2.59
C THR A 89 5.47 23.49 3.90
N PRO A 90 4.92 23.99 5.03
CA PRO A 90 5.61 23.90 6.30
C PRO A 90 5.97 22.44 6.50
N MET A 91 7.25 22.14 6.66
CA MET A 91 7.67 20.82 7.12
C MET A 91 6.85 20.55 8.38
N PRO A 92 6.13 19.41 8.47
CA PRO A 92 5.41 19.09 9.68
C PRO A 92 6.41 19.23 10.83
N GLN A 93 6.11 20.09 11.81
CA GLN A 93 6.90 20.15 13.02
C GLN A 93 7.01 18.71 13.51
N MET A 94 8.22 18.20 13.65
CA MET A 94 8.49 16.90 14.24
C MET A 94 8.10 16.97 15.73
N GLY A 95 6.81 17.01 16.01
CA GLY A 95 6.27 16.54 17.27
C GLY A 95 6.78 15.12 17.41
N HIS A 96 7.27 14.73 18.58
CA HIS A 96 7.79 13.40 18.84
C HIS A 96 6.79 12.38 18.29
N ALA A 97 7.18 11.69 17.20
CA ALA A 97 6.31 10.67 16.59
C ALA A 97 5.93 9.67 17.69
N ARG A 98 4.64 9.46 17.89
CA ARG A 98 4.11 8.60 18.94
C ARG A 98 4.67 7.19 18.87
N TYR A 99 5.01 6.75 17.64
CA TYR A 99 5.52 5.40 17.39
C TYR A 99 6.93 5.49 16.79
N PRO A 100 7.92 4.72 17.32
CA PRO A 100 9.28 4.71 16.81
C PRO A 100 9.37 4.04 15.44
N TRP A 101 10.38 4.41 14.66
CA TRP A 101 10.73 3.73 13.43
C TRP A 101 11.36 2.37 13.72
N LYS A 102 10.93 1.37 12.97
CA LYS A 102 11.62 0.09 12.80
C LYS A 102 12.57 0.25 11.62
N LEU A 103 13.87 0.20 11.86
CA LEU A 103 14.87 0.51 10.87
C LEU A 103 15.40 -0.76 10.19
N ASP A 104 15.77 -0.63 8.93
CA ASP A 104 16.48 -1.66 8.18
C ASP A 104 15.75 -3.01 8.17
N ILE A 105 14.46 -3.00 7.85
CA ILE A 105 13.60 -4.16 7.75
C ILE A 105 13.55 -4.64 6.31
N VAL A 106 13.73 -5.96 6.10
CA VAL A 106 13.52 -6.56 4.78
C VAL A 106 12.02 -6.61 4.48
N ALA A 107 11.65 -6.07 3.32
CA ALA A 107 10.30 -6.09 2.81
C ALA A 107 10.18 -7.04 1.63
N THR A 108 9.15 -7.86 1.62
CA THR A 108 8.70 -8.67 0.49
C THR A 108 7.47 -8.06 -0.16
N VAL A 109 7.11 -8.54 -1.35
CA VAL A 109 5.93 -8.07 -2.07
C VAL A 109 4.91 -9.18 -2.10
N PHE A 110 3.68 -8.87 -1.74
CA PHE A 110 2.53 -9.76 -1.81
C PHE A 110 1.33 -9.01 -2.43
N TRP A 111 0.32 -9.74 -2.87
CA TRP A 111 -0.83 -9.08 -3.51
C TRP A 111 -2.12 -9.85 -3.33
N VAL A 112 -3.22 -9.12 -3.39
CA VAL A 112 -4.57 -9.69 -3.36
C VAL A 112 -4.75 -10.64 -4.54
N GLY A 113 -5.12 -11.90 -4.27
CA GLY A 113 -5.30 -12.94 -5.27
C GLY A 113 -4.02 -13.69 -5.66
N GLU A 114 -2.88 -13.46 -4.97
CA GLU A 114 -1.67 -14.24 -5.15
C GLU A 114 -1.96 -15.73 -4.98
N GLN A 115 -1.51 -16.53 -5.94
CA GLN A 115 -1.69 -17.97 -5.92
C GLN A 115 -0.60 -18.64 -5.06
N PRO A 116 -0.92 -19.76 -4.41
CA PRO A 116 0.07 -20.52 -3.66
C PRO A 116 1.23 -20.96 -4.55
N THR A 117 2.44 -20.92 -3.98
CA THR A 117 3.64 -21.46 -4.58
C THR A 117 4.30 -22.45 -3.60
N PRO A 118 5.25 -23.30 -4.03
CA PRO A 118 5.99 -24.17 -3.11
C PRO A 118 6.67 -23.40 -1.96
N ASN A 119 7.08 -22.16 -2.20
CA ASN A 119 7.76 -21.32 -1.21
C ASN A 119 6.79 -20.42 -0.42
N ASN A 120 5.58 -20.22 -0.91
CA ASN A 120 4.49 -19.49 -0.24
C ASN A 120 3.19 -20.27 -0.43
N PRO A 121 2.86 -21.24 0.44
CA PRO A 121 1.69 -22.10 0.29
C PRO A 121 0.36 -21.41 0.62
N THR A 122 0.39 -20.17 1.12
CA THR A 122 -0.81 -19.44 1.53
C THR A 122 -1.41 -18.68 0.34
N PRO A 123 -2.67 -18.94 -0.02
CA PRO A 123 -3.35 -18.17 -1.06
C PRO A 123 -3.86 -16.84 -0.51
N ASN A 124 -3.68 -15.75 -1.24
CA ASN A 124 -4.11 -14.40 -0.83
C ASN A 124 -5.45 -13.96 -1.47
N HIS A 125 -6.36 -14.91 -1.75
CA HIS A 125 -7.75 -14.56 -2.09
C HIS A 125 -8.55 -14.13 -0.85
N MET A 126 -8.07 -14.44 0.34
CA MET A 126 -8.54 -13.99 1.64
C MET A 126 -7.37 -13.38 2.42
N SER A 127 -7.68 -12.51 3.39
CA SER A 127 -6.72 -12.06 4.40
C SER A 127 -7.08 -12.63 5.77
N SER A 128 -6.20 -12.44 6.75
CA SER A 128 -6.43 -12.85 8.14
C SER A 128 -7.73 -12.27 8.73
N TRP A 129 -8.25 -11.18 8.16
CA TRP A 129 -9.42 -10.46 8.66
C TRP A 129 -10.54 -10.26 7.62
N ASP A 130 -10.36 -10.73 6.39
CA ASP A 130 -11.33 -10.60 5.31
C ASP A 130 -11.36 -11.88 4.47
N LYS A 131 -12.39 -12.71 4.68
CA LYS A 131 -12.55 -13.99 3.99
C LYS A 131 -12.85 -13.83 2.49
N GLU A 132 -13.36 -12.68 2.09
CA GLU A 132 -13.72 -12.35 0.71
C GLU A 132 -12.79 -11.25 0.15
N TRP A 133 -11.53 -11.23 0.57
CA TRP A 133 -10.62 -10.11 0.31
C TRP A 133 -10.51 -9.76 -1.18
N MET A 134 -10.32 -10.76 -2.03
CA MET A 134 -10.22 -10.53 -3.48
C MET A 134 -11.53 -9.96 -4.06
N THR A 135 -12.68 -10.44 -3.63
CA THR A 135 -14.00 -9.93 -4.02
C THR A 135 -14.22 -8.51 -3.53
N ASN A 136 -13.87 -8.26 -2.27
CA ASN A 136 -14.01 -6.95 -1.63
C ASN A 136 -13.02 -5.93 -2.18
N PHE A 137 -11.84 -6.35 -2.60
CA PHE A 137 -10.86 -5.51 -3.31
C PHE A 137 -11.33 -5.17 -4.73
N GLY A 138 -12.09 -6.05 -5.36
CA GLY A 138 -12.67 -5.87 -6.69
C GLY A 138 -12.02 -6.70 -7.78
N GLY A 139 -11.04 -7.54 -7.43
CA GLY A 139 -10.33 -8.42 -8.36
C GLY A 139 -8.90 -8.73 -7.94
N PHE A 140 -8.14 -9.27 -8.86
CA PHE A 140 -6.72 -9.60 -8.72
C PHE A 140 -5.85 -8.33 -8.77
N ASP A 141 -5.04 -8.08 -7.75
CA ASP A 141 -4.12 -6.94 -7.72
C ASP A 141 -2.82 -7.31 -8.45
N ASP A 142 -2.84 -7.24 -9.77
CA ASP A 142 -1.74 -7.68 -10.62
C ASP A 142 -0.41 -7.00 -10.21
N PRO A 143 0.63 -7.78 -9.84
CA PRO A 143 1.91 -7.24 -9.42
C PRO A 143 2.78 -6.74 -10.58
N ASP A 144 2.47 -7.10 -11.83
CA ASP A 144 3.24 -6.64 -12.97
C ASP A 144 3.01 -5.14 -13.24
N ARG A 145 4.10 -4.38 -13.27
CA ARG A 145 4.05 -2.92 -13.46
C ARG A 145 3.40 -2.50 -14.76
N VAL A 146 3.51 -3.31 -15.82
CA VAL A 146 2.90 -3.01 -17.12
C VAL A 146 1.37 -3.07 -17.07
N ASN A 147 0.81 -3.78 -16.08
CA ASN A 147 -0.62 -3.91 -15.85
C ASN A 147 -1.14 -2.95 -14.76
N ARG A 148 -0.36 -1.91 -14.43
CA ARG A 148 -0.73 -0.92 -13.41
C ARG A 148 -0.74 0.49 -14.00
N THR A 149 -1.65 1.31 -13.48
CA THR A 149 -1.77 2.72 -13.88
C THR A 149 -0.70 3.59 -13.21
N ASP A 150 -0.54 4.83 -13.69
CA ASP A 150 0.31 5.86 -13.03
C ASP A 150 -0.20 6.24 -11.63
N HIS A 151 -1.43 5.84 -11.29
CA HIS A 151 -2.02 6.02 -9.96
C HIS A 151 -1.81 4.80 -9.05
N PHE A 152 -0.94 3.87 -9.43
CA PHE A 152 -0.59 2.66 -8.68
C PHE A 152 -1.75 1.67 -8.49
N THR A 153 -2.74 1.68 -9.38
CA THR A 153 -3.88 0.76 -9.35
C THR A 153 -3.80 -0.23 -10.52
N PRO A 154 -4.42 -1.42 -10.43
CA PRO A 154 -4.58 -2.30 -11.59
C PRO A 154 -5.29 -1.59 -12.74
N ILE A 155 -4.92 -1.90 -14.01
CA ILE A 155 -5.58 -1.31 -15.19
C ILE A 155 -7.00 -1.89 -15.37
N GLY A 156 -7.20 -3.17 -15.03
CA GLY A 156 -8.43 -3.89 -15.36
C GLY A 156 -9.67 -3.46 -14.59
N PHE A 157 -9.52 -2.79 -13.44
CA PHE A 157 -10.66 -2.34 -12.60
C PHE A 157 -10.24 -1.24 -11.63
N THR A 158 -11.23 -0.52 -11.09
CA THR A 158 -11.02 0.42 -10.00
C THR A 158 -11.08 -0.32 -8.65
N PRO A 159 -10.02 -0.31 -7.84
CA PRO A 159 -10.00 -0.98 -6.55
C PRO A 159 -11.11 -0.47 -5.63
N LYS A 160 -11.88 -1.38 -5.02
CA LYS A 160 -12.91 -1.07 -4.01
C LYS A 160 -12.34 -0.95 -2.61
N GLN A 161 -11.11 -1.43 -2.40
CA GLN A 161 -10.31 -1.21 -1.19
C GLN A 161 -9.03 -0.48 -1.54
N ASN A 162 -8.34 0.07 -0.52
CA ASN A 162 -7.13 0.84 -0.72
C ASN A 162 -6.01 -0.05 -1.31
N PRO A 163 -5.43 0.27 -2.48
CA PRO A 163 -4.32 -0.51 -3.05
C PRO A 163 -3.00 -0.33 -2.30
N PHE A 164 -2.89 0.66 -1.42
CA PHE A 164 -1.75 0.83 -0.53
C PHE A 164 -2.00 0.06 0.76
N TYR A 165 -1.62 -1.23 0.77
CA TYR A 165 -1.78 -2.12 1.92
C TYR A 165 -0.48 -2.84 2.25
N VAL A 166 -0.39 -3.33 3.48
CA VAL A 166 0.74 -4.09 4.01
C VAL A 166 0.27 -5.25 4.87
N ALA A 167 1.17 -6.22 5.09
CA ALA A 167 1.06 -7.21 6.15
C ALA A 167 2.22 -7.09 7.13
N LEU A 168 1.92 -7.28 8.42
CA LEU A 168 2.92 -7.42 9.48
C LEU A 168 2.73 -8.75 10.21
N PRO A 169 3.78 -9.37 10.75
CA PRO A 169 3.75 -10.73 11.27
C PRO A 169 3.08 -10.85 12.66
N TYR A 170 1.88 -10.29 12.80
CA TYR A 170 1.09 -10.41 14.02
C TYR A 170 -0.40 -10.33 13.75
N ASN A 171 -1.16 -11.32 14.22
CA ASN A 171 -2.61 -11.33 14.26
C ASN A 171 -3.07 -11.12 15.69
N ASP A 172 -3.97 -10.16 15.94
CA ASP A 172 -4.55 -9.89 17.24
C ASP A 172 -5.67 -10.86 17.62
N LEU A 173 -6.11 -11.69 16.68
CA LEU A 173 -7.20 -12.65 16.89
C LEU A 173 -6.67 -14.08 17.04
N VAL A 174 -7.30 -14.87 17.91
CA VAL A 174 -7.20 -16.34 17.93
C VAL A 174 -8.11 -16.90 16.83
N ASP A 175 -9.34 -16.39 16.77
CA ASP A 175 -10.38 -16.71 15.81
C ASP A 175 -11.39 -15.55 15.68
N HIS A 176 -12.46 -15.76 14.90
CA HIS A 176 -13.50 -14.74 14.66
C HIS A 176 -14.36 -14.39 15.90
N THR A 177 -14.14 -15.06 17.03
CA THR A 177 -14.85 -14.83 18.30
C THR A 177 -13.93 -14.39 19.44
N THR A 178 -12.61 -14.59 19.30
CA THR A 178 -11.66 -14.48 20.42
C THR A 178 -10.47 -13.62 20.04
N THR A 179 -10.16 -12.63 20.88
CA THR A 179 -8.99 -11.77 20.78
C THR A 179 -7.87 -12.28 21.67
N LYS A 180 -6.62 -12.29 21.17
CA LYS A 180 -5.45 -12.72 21.93
C LYS A 180 -5.24 -11.87 23.19
N SER A 181 -4.83 -12.49 24.27
CA SER A 181 -4.44 -11.78 25.50
C SER A 181 -3.24 -10.87 25.30
N SER A 182 -2.27 -11.29 24.46
CA SER A 182 -1.13 -10.47 24.04
C SER A 182 -1.56 -9.18 23.34
N ALA A 183 -2.62 -9.21 22.53
CA ALA A 183 -3.17 -8.04 21.87
C ALA A 183 -3.64 -6.98 22.88
N LYS A 184 -4.40 -7.42 23.88
CA LYS A 184 -4.92 -6.55 24.95
C LYS A 184 -3.79 -5.87 25.74
N ALA A 185 -2.66 -6.56 25.92
CA ALA A 185 -1.53 -6.08 26.72
C ALA A 185 -0.53 -5.22 25.91
N ARG A 186 -0.36 -5.48 24.62
CA ARG A 186 0.77 -4.97 23.83
C ARG A 186 0.40 -3.93 22.79
N ILE A 187 -0.85 -3.92 22.28
CA ILE A 187 -1.27 -2.96 21.25
C ILE A 187 -1.56 -1.61 21.89
N PRO A 188 -0.81 -0.53 21.56
CA PRO A 188 -0.94 0.77 22.25
C PRO A 188 -2.33 1.41 22.13
N TRP A 189 -3.03 1.15 21.03
CA TRP A 189 -4.36 1.71 20.76
C TRP A 189 -5.50 0.73 21.03
N PHE A 190 -5.21 -0.42 21.65
CA PHE A 190 -6.21 -1.47 21.84
C PHE A 190 -7.51 -0.94 22.47
N LYS A 191 -7.41 -0.26 23.61
CA LYS A 191 -8.58 0.24 24.33
C LYS A 191 -9.45 1.22 23.54
N GLN A 192 -8.81 2.04 22.70
CA GLN A 192 -9.49 3.05 21.88
C GLN A 192 -10.21 2.44 20.66
N LYS A 193 -9.68 1.34 20.11
CA LYS A 193 -10.20 0.71 18.90
C LYS A 193 -10.98 -0.58 19.13
N PHE A 194 -10.99 -1.10 20.36
CA PHE A 194 -11.69 -2.33 20.68
C PHE A 194 -13.22 -2.13 20.62
N ILE A 195 -13.88 -2.90 19.78
CA ILE A 195 -15.33 -2.89 19.61
C ILE A 195 -15.95 -4.12 20.27
N ARG A 196 -15.40 -5.31 19.98
CA ARG A 196 -15.84 -6.60 20.52
C ARG A 196 -14.79 -7.67 20.31
N GLU A 197 -14.89 -8.77 21.03
CA GLU A 197 -14.07 -9.96 20.79
C GLU A 197 -14.22 -10.44 19.34
N GLY A 198 -13.13 -10.98 18.77
CA GLY A 198 -13.09 -11.49 17.42
C GLY A 198 -13.18 -10.42 16.30
N LYS A 199 -13.10 -9.12 16.66
CA LYS A 199 -12.94 -8.04 15.69
C LYS A 199 -11.57 -7.39 15.86
N SER A 200 -10.74 -7.44 14.81
CA SER A 200 -9.39 -6.90 14.82
C SER A 200 -9.38 -5.39 15.09
N VAL A 201 -8.42 -4.96 15.95
CA VAL A 201 -8.06 -3.54 16.15
C VAL A 201 -6.88 -3.12 15.28
N LEU A 202 -6.34 -4.03 14.48
CA LEU A 202 -5.19 -3.83 13.60
C LEU A 202 -5.63 -3.52 12.17
N LYS A 203 -6.67 -4.21 11.66
CA LYS A 203 -7.15 -4.01 10.30
C LYS A 203 -7.42 -2.53 10.01
N GLY A 204 -6.83 -2.03 8.94
CA GLY A 204 -6.96 -0.63 8.50
C GLY A 204 -6.11 0.36 9.30
N PHE A 205 -5.21 -0.09 10.21
CA PHE A 205 -4.29 0.81 10.89
C PHE A 205 -3.20 1.30 9.92
N TRP A 206 -2.79 2.56 10.06
CA TRP A 206 -1.88 3.17 9.10
C TRP A 206 -0.40 3.02 9.51
N LEU A 207 0.42 2.81 8.48
CA LEU A 207 1.88 2.81 8.57
C LEU A 207 2.47 3.86 7.64
N ALA A 208 3.61 4.45 8.06
CA ALA A 208 4.55 5.11 7.17
C ALA A 208 5.68 4.15 6.85
N ILE A 209 6.01 4.00 5.57
CA ILE A 209 7.10 3.14 5.06
C ILE A 209 8.08 4.03 4.30
N ARG A 210 9.37 3.95 4.63
CA ARG A 210 10.42 4.74 4.01
C ARG A 210 11.42 3.83 3.29
N HIS A 211 11.71 4.17 2.03
CA HIS A 211 12.78 3.56 1.26
C HIS A 211 13.56 4.65 0.53
N GLY A 212 14.87 4.75 0.81
CA GLY A 212 15.67 5.87 0.33
C GLY A 212 15.11 7.22 0.81
N ASN A 213 14.83 8.11 -0.13
CA ASN A 213 14.29 9.44 0.14
C ASN A 213 12.75 9.53 -0.02
N ARG A 214 12.07 8.40 -0.26
CA ARG A 214 10.61 8.35 -0.44
C ARG A 214 9.93 7.79 0.79
N VAL A 215 8.75 8.33 1.11
CA VAL A 215 7.87 7.83 2.16
C VAL A 215 6.50 7.55 1.58
N CYS A 216 5.98 6.35 1.82
CA CYS A 216 4.65 5.90 1.46
C CYS A 216 3.82 5.68 2.72
N TYR A 217 2.50 5.78 2.60
CA TYR A 217 1.59 5.45 3.68
C TYR A 217 0.63 4.35 3.22
N ALA A 218 0.40 3.36 4.07
CA ALA A 218 -0.42 2.20 3.74
C ALA A 218 -1.23 1.71 4.93
N GLN A 219 -2.30 0.96 4.66
CA GLN A 219 -3.15 0.34 5.67
C GLN A 219 -2.70 -1.09 5.96
N TRP A 220 -2.74 -1.49 7.21
CA TRP A 220 -2.47 -2.87 7.62
C TRP A 220 -3.70 -3.73 7.35
N GLU A 221 -3.63 -4.61 6.35
CA GLU A 221 -4.79 -5.38 5.88
C GLU A 221 -4.64 -6.89 6.02
N ASP A 222 -3.42 -7.39 6.31
CA ASP A 222 -3.18 -8.83 6.49
C ASP A 222 -2.05 -9.13 7.48
N CYS A 223 -1.86 -10.41 7.83
CA CYS A 223 -0.79 -10.90 8.68
C CYS A 223 0.25 -11.66 7.85
N GLY A 224 1.51 -11.33 8.07
CA GLY A 224 2.70 -11.88 7.36
C GLY A 224 3.85 -10.90 7.39
N PRO A 225 5.01 -11.27 6.85
CA PRO A 225 5.35 -12.54 6.23
C PRO A 225 5.57 -13.68 7.23
N PHE A 226 5.15 -14.86 6.87
CA PHE A 226 5.42 -16.18 7.49
C PHE A 226 4.95 -16.34 8.94
N GLU A 227 5.04 -15.32 9.76
CA GLU A 227 4.68 -15.34 11.18
C GLU A 227 3.36 -14.60 11.42
N THR A 228 2.62 -15.05 12.42
CA THR A 228 1.34 -14.40 12.83
C THR A 228 1.28 -14.09 14.33
N ASP A 229 2.44 -14.18 15.02
CA ASP A 229 2.52 -14.01 16.47
C ASP A 229 3.82 -13.32 16.93
N ASP A 230 4.45 -12.52 16.09
CA ASP A 230 5.70 -11.84 16.40
C ASP A 230 5.45 -10.48 17.09
N VAL A 231 4.83 -10.54 18.26
CA VAL A 231 4.42 -9.37 19.05
C VAL A 231 5.60 -8.50 19.49
N ASP A 232 6.75 -9.12 19.79
CA ASP A 232 7.93 -8.42 20.29
C ASP A 232 8.63 -7.63 19.18
N TYR A 233 8.58 -8.09 17.96
CA TYR A 233 9.00 -7.31 16.82
C TYR A 233 7.98 -6.21 16.49
N VAL A 234 6.71 -6.55 16.32
CA VAL A 234 5.71 -5.58 15.83
C VAL A 234 5.47 -4.44 16.81
N PHE A 235 5.33 -4.73 18.12
CA PHE A 235 5.04 -3.72 19.15
C PHE A 235 6.18 -3.46 20.14
N GLY A 236 7.27 -4.21 20.08
CA GLY A 236 8.46 -4.04 20.91
C GLY A 236 9.65 -3.49 20.14
N SER A 237 10.86 -3.88 20.56
CA SER A 237 12.13 -3.47 19.95
C SER A 237 12.91 -4.61 19.29
N ALA A 238 12.35 -5.82 19.28
CA ALA A 238 13.01 -7.00 18.67
C ALA A 238 13.13 -6.84 17.14
N ARG A 239 14.01 -7.64 16.55
CA ARG A 239 14.07 -7.85 15.09
C ARG A 239 13.00 -8.88 14.70
N PRO A 240 12.60 -8.96 13.42
CA PRO A 240 11.71 -10.01 12.95
C PRO A 240 12.23 -11.40 13.34
N ARG A 241 11.34 -12.23 13.88
CA ARG A 241 11.66 -13.62 14.27
C ARG A 241 11.82 -14.53 13.05
N ASN A 242 11.11 -14.21 11.98
CA ASN A 242 11.19 -14.93 10.72
C ASN A 242 12.62 -14.94 10.16
N THR A 243 13.07 -16.09 9.65
CA THR A 243 14.39 -16.27 9.01
C THR A 243 14.29 -16.45 7.48
N ASN A 244 13.07 -16.69 6.96
CA ASN A 244 12.84 -16.82 5.52
C ASN A 244 12.99 -15.47 4.82
N ASN A 245 13.33 -15.49 3.53
CA ASN A 245 13.49 -14.29 2.71
C ASN A 245 14.38 -13.23 3.40
N HIS A 246 15.55 -13.67 3.90
CA HIS A 246 16.52 -12.81 4.61
C HIS A 246 15.96 -12.13 5.87
N GLY A 247 15.04 -12.77 6.57
CA GLY A 247 14.42 -12.23 7.77
C GLY A 247 13.39 -11.13 7.45
N ALA A 248 12.59 -11.34 6.39
CA ALA A 248 11.53 -10.41 6.03
C ALA A 248 10.59 -10.15 7.21
N GLY A 249 10.29 -8.89 7.46
CA GLY A 249 9.45 -8.43 8.58
C GLY A 249 8.24 -7.61 8.17
N ILE A 250 8.08 -7.33 6.89
CA ILE A 250 6.92 -6.65 6.34
C ILE A 250 6.67 -7.12 4.91
N ASP A 251 5.42 -7.33 4.55
CA ASP A 251 5.00 -7.48 3.17
C ASP A 251 4.32 -6.20 2.70
N VAL A 252 4.64 -5.75 1.49
CA VAL A 252 4.09 -4.53 0.91
C VAL A 252 3.32 -4.85 -0.38
N SER A 253 2.25 -4.10 -0.63
CA SER A 253 1.47 -4.23 -1.87
C SER A 253 2.28 -3.77 -3.10
N PRO A 254 1.87 -4.16 -4.33
CA PRO A 254 2.45 -3.64 -5.56
C PRO A 254 2.41 -2.12 -5.63
N ALA A 255 1.34 -1.47 -5.14
CA ALA A 255 1.24 -0.01 -5.10
C ALA A 255 2.32 0.63 -4.21
N VAL A 256 2.56 0.09 -3.03
CA VAL A 256 3.63 0.55 -2.11
C VAL A 256 5.00 0.35 -2.72
N ARG A 257 5.26 -0.86 -3.27
CA ARG A 257 6.51 -1.19 -3.96
C ARG A 257 6.81 -0.20 -5.09
N ASP A 258 5.83 0.06 -5.94
CA ASP A 258 6.00 0.90 -7.12
C ASP A 258 6.20 2.36 -6.75
N TYR A 259 5.42 2.88 -5.80
CA TYR A 259 5.57 4.24 -5.29
C TYR A 259 6.95 4.48 -4.68
N LEU A 260 7.44 3.53 -3.89
CA LEU A 260 8.75 3.63 -3.24
C LEU A 260 9.92 3.32 -4.19
N GLY A 261 9.66 2.71 -5.36
CA GLY A 261 10.69 2.26 -6.29
C GLY A 261 11.47 1.04 -5.78
N MET A 262 10.80 0.19 -5.01
CA MET A 262 11.41 -1.00 -4.42
C MET A 262 11.51 -2.15 -5.43
N SER A 263 12.44 -3.06 -5.21
CA SER A 263 12.51 -4.39 -5.80
C SER A 263 11.74 -5.41 -4.94
N SER A 264 11.74 -6.70 -5.36
CA SER A 264 11.01 -7.76 -4.65
C SER A 264 11.49 -8.04 -3.21
N MET A 265 12.74 -7.70 -2.91
CA MET A 265 13.32 -7.82 -1.55
C MET A 265 14.17 -6.58 -1.28
N SER A 266 13.53 -5.50 -0.91
CA SER A 266 14.21 -4.25 -0.54
C SER A 266 14.23 -4.05 0.96
N ARG A 267 15.17 -3.25 1.46
CA ARG A 267 15.16 -2.82 2.85
C ARG A 267 14.40 -1.52 2.98
N CYS A 268 13.61 -1.40 4.02
CA CYS A 268 12.85 -0.22 4.34
C CYS A 268 12.84 0.05 5.84
N ASP A 269 12.42 1.24 6.20
CA ASP A 269 12.04 1.58 7.57
C ASP A 269 10.52 1.74 7.61
N TRP A 270 9.89 1.35 8.72
CA TRP A 270 8.48 1.58 8.90
C TRP A 270 8.12 1.98 10.33
N ARG A 271 7.03 2.68 10.50
CA ARG A 271 6.42 2.99 11.79
C ARG A 271 4.90 3.05 11.69
N PHE A 272 4.23 2.85 12.79
CA PHE A 272 2.82 3.18 12.88
C PHE A 272 2.61 4.69 12.82
N VAL A 273 1.45 5.11 12.32
CA VAL A 273 1.03 6.51 12.31
C VAL A 273 -0.45 6.64 12.65
N ASP A 274 -0.80 7.68 13.37
CA ASP A 274 -2.20 8.04 13.57
C ASP A 274 -2.76 8.67 12.28
N LEU A 275 -4.08 8.56 12.06
CA LEU A 275 -4.73 9.03 10.84
C LEU A 275 -4.42 10.51 10.52
N GLY A 276 -4.28 11.34 11.55
CA GLY A 276 -3.93 12.75 11.40
C GLY A 276 -2.51 13.01 10.89
N GLU A 277 -1.59 12.05 11.04
CA GLU A 277 -0.21 12.14 10.56
C GLU A 277 -0.06 11.73 9.08
N VAL A 278 -1.08 11.10 8.47
CA VAL A 278 -1.05 10.65 7.07
C VAL A 278 -1.20 11.88 6.16
N PRO A 279 -0.18 12.29 5.38
CA PRO A 279 -0.26 13.46 4.51
C PRO A 279 -1.07 13.17 3.24
N ALA A 280 -1.38 14.19 2.46
CA ALA A 280 -1.94 14.03 1.12
C ALA A 280 -1.02 13.18 0.24
N GLY A 281 -1.62 12.31 -0.57
CA GLY A 281 -0.90 11.39 -1.44
C GLY A 281 -1.84 10.37 -2.08
N PRO A 282 -1.33 9.52 -3.00
CA PRO A 282 -2.17 8.58 -3.74
C PRO A 282 -2.90 7.57 -2.84
N TRP A 283 -2.36 7.27 -1.66
CA TRP A 283 -2.96 6.38 -0.66
C TRP A 283 -4.27 6.92 -0.05
N ARG A 284 -4.64 8.18 -0.26
CA ARG A 284 -5.90 8.76 0.22
C ARG A 284 -7.07 8.65 -0.77
N ASN A 285 -6.82 8.19 -2.01
CA ASN A 285 -7.74 8.40 -3.12
C ASN A 285 -8.65 7.20 -3.41
N TRP A 286 -8.37 6.03 -2.86
CA TRP A 286 -9.02 4.79 -3.25
C TRP A 286 -9.56 4.01 -2.05
N GLY A 287 -10.66 3.29 -2.30
CA GLY A 287 -11.18 2.25 -1.42
C GLY A 287 -12.21 2.71 -0.40
N ALA A 288 -13.30 1.95 -0.30
CA ALA A 288 -14.36 2.18 0.70
C ALA A 288 -13.89 1.89 2.15
N ASN A 289 -12.79 1.13 2.32
CA ASN A 289 -12.13 0.91 3.62
C ASN A 289 -11.21 2.07 4.02
N ASN A 290 -11.10 3.11 3.18
CA ASN A 290 -10.21 4.25 3.39
C ASN A 290 -10.95 5.40 4.08
N PRO A 291 -10.58 5.80 5.30
CA PRO A 291 -11.26 6.87 6.03
C PRO A 291 -11.25 8.23 5.33
N PHE A 292 -10.25 8.48 4.47
CA PHE A 292 -10.20 9.73 3.69
C PHE A 292 -11.25 9.76 2.59
N VAL A 293 -11.46 8.63 1.90
CA VAL A 293 -12.50 8.49 0.88
C VAL A 293 -13.89 8.57 1.52
N GLN A 294 -14.09 7.91 2.66
CA GLN A 294 -15.34 7.97 3.42
C GLN A 294 -15.69 9.41 3.80
N ARG A 295 -14.73 10.17 4.36
CA ARG A 295 -14.94 11.59 4.72
C ARG A 295 -15.30 12.44 3.49
N GLN A 296 -14.62 12.25 2.37
CA GLN A 296 -14.95 12.99 1.14
C GLN A 296 -16.38 12.68 0.66
N GLN A 297 -16.81 11.42 0.75
CA GLN A 297 -18.18 11.03 0.41
C GLN A 297 -19.20 11.65 1.35
N ASP A 298 -18.95 11.62 2.66
CA ASP A 298 -19.81 12.23 3.66
C ASP A 298 -19.95 13.75 3.46
N ASP A 299 -18.84 14.44 3.18
CA ASP A 299 -18.83 15.87 2.90
C ASP A 299 -19.59 16.21 1.63
N GLN A 300 -19.49 15.38 0.59
CA GLN A 300 -20.26 15.55 -0.65
C GLN A 300 -21.77 15.36 -0.40
N VAL A 301 -22.15 14.36 0.40
CA VAL A 301 -23.56 14.11 0.75
C VAL A 301 -24.11 15.29 1.55
N ARG A 302 -23.40 15.80 2.54
CA ARG A 302 -23.77 16.97 3.34
C ARG A 302 -23.94 18.20 2.45
N SER A 303 -22.96 18.49 1.60
CA SER A 303 -23.01 19.64 0.68
C SER A 303 -24.22 19.58 -0.26
N LYS A 304 -24.53 18.40 -0.82
CA LYS A 304 -25.74 18.22 -1.66
C LYS A 304 -27.02 18.45 -0.87
N SER A 305 -27.10 17.97 0.36
CA SER A 305 -28.25 18.20 1.25
C SER A 305 -28.44 19.69 1.57
N ASP A 306 -27.35 20.39 1.90
CA ASP A 306 -27.38 21.83 2.20
C ASP A 306 -27.83 22.66 1.00
N ILE A 307 -27.35 22.35 -0.20
CA ILE A 307 -27.80 22.98 -1.45
C ILE A 307 -29.29 22.71 -1.69
N SER A 308 -29.76 21.48 -1.50
CA SER A 308 -31.16 21.11 -1.67
C SER A 308 -32.06 21.89 -0.72
N ASN A 309 -31.70 21.94 0.56
CA ASN A 309 -32.45 22.71 1.58
C ASN A 309 -32.49 24.19 1.25
N ARG A 310 -31.38 24.76 0.78
CA ARG A 310 -31.32 26.18 0.39
C ARG A 310 -32.18 26.46 -0.83
N LEU A 311 -32.23 25.57 -1.81
CA LEU A 311 -33.11 25.70 -2.97
C LEU A 311 -34.61 25.66 -2.59
N GLU A 312 -34.97 24.78 -1.64
CA GLU A 312 -36.33 24.72 -1.13
C GLU A 312 -36.72 26.01 -0.40
N GLU A 313 -35.85 26.56 0.44
CA GLU A 313 -36.04 27.80 1.13
C GLU A 313 -36.27 28.97 0.13
N LEU A 314 -35.42 29.07 -0.90
CA LEU A 314 -35.54 30.07 -1.95
C LEU A 314 -36.86 29.91 -2.74
N ARG A 315 -37.30 28.67 -3.01
CA ARG A 315 -38.62 28.43 -3.64
C ARG A 315 -39.76 28.90 -2.77
N ARG A 316 -39.75 28.64 -1.46
CA ARG A 316 -40.74 29.12 -0.52
C ARG A 316 -40.79 30.66 -0.49
N MET A 317 -39.64 31.32 -0.37
CA MET A 317 -39.53 32.77 -0.37
C MET A 317 -40.07 33.39 -1.67
N ARG A 318 -39.76 32.77 -2.82
CA ARG A 318 -40.31 33.19 -4.12
C ARG A 318 -41.83 33.07 -4.14
N ASP A 319 -42.38 31.96 -3.72
CA ASP A 319 -43.82 31.69 -3.76
C ASP A 319 -44.58 32.61 -2.78
N GLU A 320 -43.99 32.91 -1.63
CA GLU A 320 -44.51 33.91 -0.68
C GLU A 320 -44.50 35.33 -1.28
N TYR A 321 -43.40 35.71 -1.93
CA TYR A 321 -43.30 36.99 -2.62
C TYR A 321 -44.39 37.16 -3.70
N PHE A 322 -44.62 36.14 -4.52
CA PHE A 322 -45.66 36.17 -5.55
C PHE A 322 -47.07 36.17 -4.95
N LYS A 323 -47.31 35.46 -3.84
CA LYS A 323 -48.60 35.55 -3.13
C LYS A 323 -48.88 36.95 -2.60
N GLN A 324 -47.88 37.61 -2.04
CA GLN A 324 -48.03 38.96 -1.49
C GLN A 324 -48.22 40.02 -2.58
N ASN A 325 -47.46 39.97 -3.66
CA ASN A 325 -47.48 40.97 -4.72
C ASN A 325 -48.49 40.67 -5.83
N GLY A 326 -48.85 39.41 -6.09
CA GLY A 326 -49.90 39.01 -7.02
C GLY A 326 -51.30 39.46 -6.56
N ASN A 327 -51.58 39.47 -5.25
CA ASN A 327 -52.84 39.98 -4.70
C ASN A 327 -52.95 41.53 -4.72
N SER A 328 -51.83 42.23 -4.84
CA SER A 328 -51.83 43.70 -4.90
C SER A 328 -52.29 44.24 -6.28
N GLN A 329 -52.04 43.47 -7.36
CA GLN A 329 -52.48 43.88 -8.71
C GLN A 329 -53.97 43.64 -9.00
N ILE A 330 -54.61 42.70 -8.26
CA ILE A 330 -56.02 42.38 -8.42
C ILE A 330 -56.93 43.41 -7.66
N ARG A 331 -56.42 44.13 -6.65
CA ARG A 331 -57.12 45.08 -5.85
C ARG A 331 -57.20 46.53 -6.50
N ASN A 332 -56.44 46.77 -7.55
CA ASN A 332 -56.32 48.04 -8.23
C ASN A 332 -56.91 48.04 -9.66
N ARG A 333 -57.88 47.16 -9.91
CA ARG A 333 -58.71 47.18 -11.12
C ARG A 333 -60.21 47.34 -10.79
#